data_ddfa9cf47a04415c68e5d13aa744f44d
#
_entry.id   ddfa9cf47a04415c68e5d13aa744f44d
#
_cell.length_a   1.000
_cell.length_b   1.000
_cell.length_c   1.000
_cell.angle_alpha   90.00
_cell.angle_beta   90.00
_cell.angle_gamma   90.00
#
_symmetry.space_group_name_H-M   'P 1'
#
loop_
_entity.id
_entity.type
_entity.pdbx_description
1 polymer ?
#
loop_
_entity_poly.entity_id
_entity_poly.type
_entity_poly.pdbx_seq_one_letter_code
_entity_poly.pdbx_strand_id
1 'polypeptide(L)'
;MKNLNNKRIAVLAADGYEQSELVEPVNALKENGAQVEIISLKSGEIRGMVDHEWAESIAVDRTVKEANHSEYDALLLPGGVLNPDAVRSDEAAVAWVKKFFEAEKPVAAICHGPQTLIDAEVVKGRKMTSYKAIHKDLKNAGANWVDEEVVTDGNLTTSRSPEDIPAFNERIIKEFSK
;
A
#
# COMPACT_ATOMS: atom_id res chain seq x y z
N MET A 1 -21.51 8.36 6.70
CA MET A 1 -21.96 6.94 6.56
C MET A 1 -20.72 6.08 6.44
N LYS A 2 -20.68 4.95 7.15
CA LYS A 2 -19.57 3.99 7.04
C LYS A 2 -19.68 3.26 5.70
N ASN A 3 -18.79 3.57 4.77
CA ASN A 3 -18.88 3.10 3.39
C ASN A 3 -18.15 1.77 3.13
N LEU A 4 -17.41 1.26 4.14
CA LEU A 4 -16.58 0.06 4.02
C LEU A 4 -17.10 -1.11 4.86
N ASN A 5 -18.37 -1.07 5.24
CA ASN A 5 -18.98 -2.20 5.96
C ASN A 5 -18.86 -3.48 5.13
N ASN A 6 -18.39 -4.56 5.77
CA ASN A 6 -18.11 -5.87 5.17
C ASN A 6 -16.94 -5.93 4.17
N LYS A 7 -16.19 -4.84 3.98
CA LYS A 7 -14.95 -4.87 3.18
C LYS A 7 -13.79 -5.40 4.03
N ARG A 8 -13.05 -6.34 3.48
CA ARG A 8 -11.81 -6.85 4.05
C ARG A 8 -10.62 -6.27 3.28
N ILE A 9 -9.75 -5.57 3.98
CA ILE A 9 -8.63 -4.86 3.37
C ILE A 9 -7.33 -5.43 3.92
N ALA A 10 -6.43 -5.83 3.02
CA ALA A 10 -5.09 -6.23 3.38
C ALA A 10 -4.16 -5.01 3.37
N VAL A 11 -3.28 -4.93 4.35
CA VAL A 11 -2.16 -3.99 4.37
C VAL A 11 -0.88 -4.83 4.34
N LEU A 12 -0.13 -4.76 3.25
CA LEU A 12 1.13 -5.50 3.13
C LEU A 12 2.29 -4.60 3.50
N ALA A 13 3.01 -4.96 4.54
CA ALA A 13 4.17 -4.23 5.02
C ALA A 13 5.20 -5.15 5.69
N ALA A 14 6.45 -4.69 5.71
CA ALA A 14 7.57 -5.28 6.44
C ALA A 14 8.15 -4.27 7.43
N ASP A 15 9.18 -4.66 8.18
CA ASP A 15 9.89 -3.73 9.07
C ASP A 15 10.37 -2.47 8.33
N GLY A 16 10.38 -1.35 9.04
CA GLY A 16 10.84 -0.06 8.50
C GLY A 16 9.82 0.65 7.61
N TYR A 17 8.53 0.36 7.78
CA TYR A 17 7.47 1.17 7.19
C TYR A 17 7.41 2.55 7.89
N GLU A 18 7.06 3.60 7.15
CA GLU A 18 6.75 4.90 7.74
C GLU A 18 5.47 4.79 8.57
N GLN A 19 5.57 5.07 9.87
CA GLN A 19 4.49 4.78 10.82
C GLN A 19 3.19 5.48 10.47
N SER A 20 3.24 6.75 10.12
CA SER A 20 2.04 7.51 9.74
C SER A 20 1.35 6.94 8.50
N GLU A 21 2.11 6.46 7.52
CA GLU A 21 1.59 5.92 6.26
C GLU A 21 0.91 4.56 6.40
N LEU A 22 1.10 3.89 7.52
CA LEU A 22 0.38 2.67 7.85
C LEU A 22 -0.74 2.95 8.86
N VAL A 23 -0.42 3.58 9.98
CA VAL A 23 -1.35 3.72 11.12
C VAL A 23 -2.54 4.62 10.77
N GLU A 24 -2.30 5.77 10.15
CA GLU A 24 -3.38 6.72 9.85
C GLU A 24 -4.35 6.18 8.78
N PRO A 25 -3.91 5.63 7.63
CA PRO A 25 -4.82 4.99 6.69
C PRO A 25 -5.58 3.80 7.28
N VAL A 26 -4.92 2.95 8.07
CA VAL A 26 -5.58 1.81 8.75
C VAL A 26 -6.69 2.30 9.68
N ASN A 27 -6.42 3.33 10.48
CA ASN A 27 -7.44 3.91 11.37
C ASN A 27 -8.61 4.49 10.57
N ALA A 28 -8.33 5.25 9.52
CA ALA A 28 -9.37 5.81 8.65
C ALA A 28 -10.25 4.73 8.01
N LEU A 29 -9.65 3.65 7.54
CA LEU A 29 -10.39 2.52 6.96
C LEU A 29 -11.27 1.82 8.01
N LYS A 30 -10.73 1.54 9.21
CA LYS A 30 -11.47 0.93 10.32
C LYS A 30 -12.63 1.81 10.82
N GLU A 31 -12.40 3.11 10.95
CA GLU A 31 -13.44 4.09 11.33
C GLU A 31 -14.60 4.12 10.32
N ASN A 32 -14.31 3.81 9.05
CA ASN A 32 -15.30 3.69 7.99
C ASN A 32 -15.91 2.28 7.87
N GLY A 33 -15.59 1.37 8.76
CA GLY A 33 -16.24 0.07 8.90
C GLY A 33 -15.51 -1.11 8.29
N ALA A 34 -14.31 -0.91 7.71
CA ALA A 34 -13.52 -2.00 7.15
C ALA A 34 -12.94 -2.95 8.21
N GLN A 35 -12.83 -4.21 7.84
CA GLN A 35 -11.95 -5.17 8.51
C GLN A 35 -10.57 -5.07 7.87
N VAL A 36 -9.55 -4.73 8.65
CA VAL A 36 -8.19 -4.53 8.15
C VAL A 36 -7.27 -5.54 8.78
N GLU A 37 -6.51 -6.27 7.96
CA GLU A 37 -5.50 -7.24 8.38
C GLU A 37 -4.11 -6.78 7.93
N ILE A 38 -3.14 -6.91 8.83
CA ILE A 38 -1.72 -6.65 8.56
C ILE A 38 -1.08 -7.94 8.05
N ILE A 39 -0.65 -7.91 6.81
CA ILE A 39 0.03 -9.00 6.13
C ILE A 39 1.51 -8.66 6.02
N SER A 40 2.38 -9.63 6.30
CA SER A 40 3.82 -9.42 6.23
C SER A 40 4.58 -10.62 5.70
N LEU A 41 5.90 -10.47 5.56
CA LEU A 41 6.81 -11.53 5.11
C LEU A 41 7.10 -12.55 6.21
N LYS A 42 6.93 -12.16 7.46
CA LYS A 42 7.14 -12.98 8.67
C LYS A 42 5.95 -12.85 9.62
N SER A 43 5.75 -13.87 10.45
CA SER A 43 4.81 -13.83 11.57
C SER A 43 5.37 -13.02 12.75
N GLY A 44 4.52 -12.74 13.73
CA GLY A 44 4.87 -12.02 14.96
C GLY A 44 4.57 -10.52 14.82
N GLU A 45 5.58 -9.70 14.75
CA GLU A 45 5.45 -8.24 14.71
C GLU A 45 6.34 -7.64 13.62
N ILE A 46 5.93 -6.49 13.12
CA ILE A 46 6.75 -5.59 12.30
C ILE A 46 6.86 -4.23 12.98
N ARG A 47 7.98 -3.56 12.79
CA ARG A 47 8.30 -2.30 13.45
C ARG A 47 8.36 -1.15 12.46
N GLY A 48 7.68 -0.05 12.80
CA GLY A 48 7.68 1.17 12.01
C GLY A 48 8.90 2.05 12.27
N MET A 49 8.98 3.13 11.50
CA MET A 49 9.96 4.20 11.66
C MET A 49 9.27 5.56 11.68
N VAL A 50 9.84 6.49 12.43
CA VAL A 50 9.50 7.92 12.47
C VAL A 50 10.81 8.70 12.49
N ASP A 51 10.99 9.63 11.57
CA ASP A 51 12.19 10.48 11.50
C ASP A 51 13.51 9.68 11.53
N HIS A 52 13.59 8.57 10.80
CA HIS A 52 14.73 7.65 10.74
C HIS A 52 15.02 6.86 12.03
N GLU A 53 14.17 6.96 13.03
CA GLU A 53 14.28 6.20 14.28
C GLU A 53 13.24 5.09 14.32
N TRP A 54 13.58 3.97 14.96
CA TRP A 54 12.65 2.88 15.17
C TRP A 54 11.51 3.29 16.11
N ALA A 55 10.30 3.12 15.64
CA ALA A 55 9.08 3.45 16.36
C ALA A 55 8.41 2.21 16.98
N GLU A 56 7.08 2.21 17.08
CA GLU A 56 6.32 1.13 17.68
C GLU A 56 6.21 -0.09 16.75
N SER A 57 6.03 -1.25 17.36
CA SER A 57 5.71 -2.49 16.65
C SER A 57 4.20 -2.66 16.53
N ILE A 58 3.77 -3.33 15.47
CA ILE A 58 2.40 -3.81 15.30
C ILE A 58 2.40 -5.32 15.05
N ALA A 59 1.34 -5.98 15.53
CA ALA A 59 1.16 -7.41 15.30
C ALA A 59 0.87 -7.69 13.82
N VAL A 60 1.45 -8.75 13.30
CA VAL A 60 1.16 -9.31 11.99
C VAL A 60 0.00 -10.31 12.15
N ASP A 61 -1.07 -10.11 11.38
CA ASP A 61 -2.22 -11.01 11.43
C ASP A 61 -1.94 -12.32 10.67
N ARG A 62 -1.32 -12.21 9.50
CA ARG A 62 -0.95 -13.35 8.65
C ARG A 62 0.31 -13.05 7.84
N THR A 63 1.02 -14.09 7.45
CA THR A 63 2.07 -13.98 6.44
C THR A 63 1.48 -14.03 5.03
N VAL A 64 2.23 -13.52 4.04
CA VAL A 64 1.86 -13.61 2.60
C VAL A 64 1.57 -15.06 2.19
N LYS A 65 2.28 -16.04 2.77
CA LYS A 65 2.09 -17.48 2.47
C LYS A 65 0.77 -18.01 3.00
N GLU A 66 0.25 -17.46 4.08
CA GLU A 66 -1.01 -17.86 4.73
C GLU A 66 -2.22 -17.11 4.18
N ALA A 67 -2.01 -15.86 3.73
CA ALA A 67 -3.08 -15.00 3.25
C ALA A 67 -3.44 -15.27 1.79
N ASN A 68 -4.70 -15.64 1.53
CA ASN A 68 -5.17 -15.75 0.16
C ASN A 68 -5.70 -14.40 -0.31
N HIS A 69 -5.16 -13.85 -1.41
CA HIS A 69 -5.59 -12.58 -1.99
C HIS A 69 -7.10 -12.52 -2.30
N SER A 70 -7.72 -13.67 -2.57
CA SER A 70 -9.16 -13.74 -2.86
C SER A 70 -10.05 -13.38 -1.67
N GLU A 71 -9.52 -13.47 -0.45
CA GLU A 71 -10.24 -13.15 0.79
C GLU A 71 -10.34 -11.64 1.07
N TYR A 72 -9.64 -10.82 0.29
CA TYR A 72 -9.59 -9.36 0.48
C TYR A 72 -10.23 -8.63 -0.69
N ASP A 73 -10.89 -7.52 -0.39
CA ASP A 73 -11.53 -6.64 -1.37
C ASP A 73 -10.57 -5.60 -1.93
N ALA A 74 -9.55 -5.21 -1.16
CA ALA A 74 -8.57 -4.20 -1.54
C ALA A 74 -7.21 -4.42 -0.86
N LEU A 75 -6.18 -3.74 -1.37
CA LEU A 75 -4.80 -3.78 -0.87
C LEU A 75 -4.28 -2.37 -0.62
N LEU A 76 -3.62 -2.18 0.53
CA LEU A 76 -2.86 -0.97 0.88
C LEU A 76 -1.36 -1.31 1.00
N LEU A 77 -0.52 -0.52 0.36
CA LEU A 77 0.94 -0.61 0.39
C LEU A 77 1.52 0.68 1.02
N PRO A 78 1.87 0.68 2.31
CA PRO A 78 2.57 1.79 2.95
C PRO A 78 3.98 1.99 2.38
N GLY A 79 4.56 3.14 2.66
CA GLY A 79 5.93 3.46 2.27
C GLY A 79 6.95 3.24 3.40
N GLY A 80 7.79 4.24 3.62
CA GLY A 80 9.09 4.07 4.25
C GLY A 80 10.10 3.56 3.22
N VAL A 81 11.37 3.49 3.56
CA VAL A 81 12.41 3.03 2.62
C VAL A 81 12.65 1.53 2.75
N LEU A 82 12.81 1.02 3.97
CA LEU A 82 13.16 -0.38 4.22
C LEU A 82 12.00 -1.34 3.91
N ASN A 83 10.77 -0.96 4.23
CA ASN A 83 9.60 -1.79 4.00
C ASN A 83 9.39 -2.13 2.51
N PRO A 84 9.26 -1.18 1.58
CA PRO A 84 9.09 -1.54 0.17
C PRO A 84 10.29 -2.27 -0.43
N ASP A 85 11.51 -1.98 0.04
CA ASP A 85 12.71 -2.67 -0.38
C ASP A 85 12.66 -4.17 0.01
N ALA A 86 12.25 -4.47 1.22
CA ALA A 86 12.06 -5.85 1.68
C ALA A 86 10.93 -6.55 0.92
N VAL A 87 9.77 -5.90 0.78
CA VAL A 87 8.59 -6.48 0.11
C VAL A 87 8.86 -6.78 -1.36
N ARG A 88 9.49 -5.84 -2.10
CA ARG A 88 9.82 -6.03 -3.51
C ARG A 88 10.86 -7.11 -3.77
N SER A 89 11.69 -7.41 -2.77
CA SER A 89 12.70 -8.46 -2.83
C SER A 89 12.16 -9.88 -2.56
N ASP A 90 10.91 -9.99 -2.08
CA ASP A 90 10.24 -11.26 -1.86
C ASP A 90 9.32 -11.62 -3.04
N GLU A 91 9.72 -12.64 -3.80
CA GLU A 91 9.00 -13.06 -5.01
C GLU A 91 7.55 -13.47 -4.72
N ALA A 92 7.30 -14.09 -3.56
CA ALA A 92 5.94 -14.51 -3.18
C ALA A 92 5.07 -13.29 -2.88
N ALA A 93 5.62 -12.26 -2.21
CA ALA A 93 4.92 -11.02 -1.94
C ALA A 93 4.61 -10.24 -3.24
N VAL A 94 5.57 -10.14 -4.14
CA VAL A 94 5.38 -9.50 -5.46
C VAL A 94 4.29 -10.22 -6.27
N ALA A 95 4.34 -11.54 -6.33
CA ALA A 95 3.32 -12.35 -7.01
C ALA A 95 1.94 -12.18 -6.35
N TRP A 96 1.89 -12.09 -5.03
CA TRP A 96 0.65 -11.88 -4.29
C TRP A 96 0.03 -10.50 -4.57
N VAL A 97 0.84 -9.45 -4.62
CA VAL A 97 0.40 -8.11 -5.04
C VAL A 97 -0.16 -8.12 -6.46
N LYS A 98 0.54 -8.76 -7.40
CA LYS A 98 0.11 -8.85 -8.80
C LYS A 98 -1.29 -9.42 -8.96
N LYS A 99 -1.68 -10.37 -8.12
CA LYS A 99 -3.02 -10.99 -8.15
C LYS A 99 -4.17 -10.03 -7.86
N PHE A 100 -3.96 -8.95 -7.11
CA PHE A 100 -4.96 -7.91 -6.92
C PHE A 100 -5.23 -7.16 -8.23
N PHE A 101 -4.21 -6.91 -9.03
CA PHE A 101 -4.36 -6.28 -10.34
C PHE A 101 -5.02 -7.21 -11.36
N GLU A 102 -4.64 -8.48 -11.38
CA GLU A 102 -5.27 -9.51 -12.22
C GLU A 102 -6.76 -9.69 -11.90
N ALA A 103 -7.14 -9.52 -10.63
CA ALA A 103 -8.53 -9.57 -10.17
C ALA A 103 -9.25 -8.20 -10.23
N GLU A 104 -8.60 -7.17 -10.80
CA GLU A 104 -9.11 -5.80 -10.89
C GLU A 104 -9.54 -5.19 -9.55
N LYS A 105 -8.99 -5.69 -8.42
CA LYS A 105 -9.27 -5.17 -7.09
C LYS A 105 -8.56 -3.84 -6.86
N PRO A 106 -9.16 -2.91 -6.09
CA PRO A 106 -8.51 -1.65 -5.75
C PRO A 106 -7.21 -1.86 -4.98
N VAL A 107 -6.17 -1.14 -5.40
CA VAL A 107 -4.86 -1.10 -4.76
C VAL A 107 -4.49 0.35 -4.49
N ALA A 108 -3.98 0.62 -3.31
CA ALA A 108 -3.45 1.92 -2.94
C ALA A 108 -2.00 1.81 -2.48
N ALA A 109 -1.16 2.77 -2.88
CA ALA A 109 0.23 2.83 -2.49
C ALA A 109 0.67 4.27 -2.23
N ILE A 110 1.46 4.49 -1.18
CA ILE A 110 1.95 5.82 -0.81
C ILE A 110 3.47 5.83 -0.70
N CYS A 111 4.07 7.00 -1.01
CA CYS A 111 5.49 7.28 -0.81
C CYS A 111 6.41 6.35 -1.63
N HIS A 112 7.20 5.49 -0.98
CA HIS A 112 8.01 4.48 -1.65
C HIS A 112 7.27 3.16 -1.92
N GLY A 113 6.04 3.00 -1.42
CA GLY A 113 5.20 1.82 -1.67
C GLY A 113 5.10 1.40 -3.14
N PRO A 114 5.00 2.35 -4.11
CA PRO A 114 5.00 2.03 -5.53
C PRO A 114 6.22 1.28 -6.08
N GLN A 115 7.34 1.20 -5.36
CA GLN A 115 8.48 0.36 -5.78
C GLN A 115 8.09 -1.11 -5.94
N THR A 116 7.25 -1.63 -5.04
CA THR A 116 6.73 -3.00 -5.14
C THR A 116 5.92 -3.22 -6.42
N LEU A 117 5.22 -2.18 -6.89
CA LEU A 117 4.43 -2.24 -8.13
C LEU A 117 5.30 -2.31 -9.39
N ILE A 118 6.53 -1.81 -9.33
CA ILE A 118 7.51 -1.96 -10.42
C ILE A 118 7.84 -3.44 -10.62
N ASP A 119 8.18 -4.14 -9.53
CA ASP A 119 8.54 -5.56 -9.57
C ASP A 119 7.33 -6.46 -9.89
N ALA A 120 6.12 -6.02 -9.53
CA ALA A 120 4.88 -6.67 -9.95
C ALA A 120 4.53 -6.44 -11.43
N GLU A 121 5.27 -5.58 -12.15
CA GLU A 121 5.09 -5.24 -13.58
C GLU A 121 3.71 -4.63 -13.89
N VAL A 122 3.16 -3.83 -12.98
CA VAL A 122 1.78 -3.29 -13.11
C VAL A 122 1.72 -1.78 -13.31
N VAL A 123 2.88 -1.11 -13.45
CA VAL A 123 2.94 0.36 -13.55
C VAL A 123 2.95 0.89 -14.99
N LYS A 124 3.29 0.06 -15.97
CA LYS A 124 3.46 0.48 -17.37
C LYS A 124 2.17 1.11 -17.93
N GLY A 125 2.30 2.34 -18.44
CA GLY A 125 1.19 3.08 -19.05
C GLY A 125 0.24 3.75 -18.03
N ARG A 126 0.38 3.50 -16.71
CA ARG A 126 -0.49 4.10 -15.69
C ARG A 126 -0.05 5.51 -15.33
N LYS A 127 -1.02 6.41 -15.18
CA LYS A 127 -0.81 7.70 -14.51
C LYS A 127 -0.72 7.45 -13.01
N MET A 128 0.37 7.90 -12.38
CA MET A 128 0.59 7.68 -10.96
C MET A 128 1.54 8.70 -10.36
N THR A 129 1.57 8.76 -9.05
CA THR A 129 2.54 9.52 -8.28
C THR A 129 3.26 8.65 -7.25
N SER A 130 4.24 9.20 -6.57
CA SER A 130 5.01 8.55 -5.52
C SER A 130 5.84 9.58 -4.77
N TYR A 131 6.60 9.12 -3.77
CA TYR A 131 7.69 9.93 -3.24
C TYR A 131 8.64 10.33 -4.38
N LYS A 132 9.07 11.60 -4.35
CA LYS A 132 9.82 12.21 -5.44
C LYS A 132 11.13 11.47 -5.77
N ALA A 133 11.80 10.89 -4.79
CA ALA A 133 13.08 10.22 -5.01
C ALA A 133 13.00 9.05 -6.02
N ILE A 134 11.85 8.36 -6.10
CA ILE A 134 11.66 7.20 -6.97
C ILE A 134 10.95 7.52 -8.31
N HIS A 135 10.76 8.80 -8.63
CA HIS A 135 10.04 9.20 -9.85
C HIS A 135 10.70 8.68 -11.14
N LYS A 136 12.04 8.65 -11.19
CA LYS A 136 12.75 8.12 -12.34
C LYS A 136 12.62 6.62 -12.49
N ASP A 137 12.61 5.90 -11.38
CA ASP A 137 12.44 4.44 -11.39
C ASP A 137 11.08 4.07 -11.97
N LEU A 138 10.02 4.77 -11.57
CA LEU A 138 8.67 4.60 -12.11
C LEU A 138 8.59 4.97 -13.60
N LYS A 139 9.19 6.09 -14.01
CA LYS A 139 9.26 6.48 -15.42
C LYS A 139 10.01 5.45 -16.27
N ASN A 140 11.13 4.95 -15.77
CA ASN A 140 11.90 3.91 -16.44
C ASN A 140 11.13 2.59 -16.56
N ALA A 141 10.28 2.30 -15.59
CA ALA A 141 9.35 1.16 -15.63
C ALA A 141 8.12 1.40 -16.54
N GLY A 142 8.02 2.56 -17.17
CA GLY A 142 6.99 2.91 -18.15
C GLY A 142 5.75 3.60 -17.58
N ALA A 143 5.78 4.06 -16.33
CA ALA A 143 4.69 4.83 -15.74
C ALA A 143 4.66 6.27 -16.24
N ASN A 144 3.47 6.85 -16.33
CA ASN A 144 3.24 8.27 -16.55
C ASN A 144 3.21 8.98 -15.19
N TRP A 145 4.39 9.21 -14.62
CA TRP A 145 4.52 9.82 -13.31
C TRP A 145 4.21 11.32 -13.33
N VAL A 146 3.40 11.76 -12.37
CA VAL A 146 3.05 13.17 -12.17
C VAL A 146 3.24 13.56 -10.69
N ASP A 147 3.54 14.82 -10.44
CA ASP A 147 3.67 15.39 -9.09
C ASP A 147 2.32 15.95 -8.63
N GLU A 148 1.42 15.06 -8.26
CA GLU A 148 0.09 15.38 -7.73
C GLU A 148 -0.10 14.73 -6.36
N GLU A 149 -0.84 15.37 -5.49
CA GLU A 149 -1.11 14.91 -4.12
C GLU A 149 -1.70 13.50 -4.06
N VAL A 150 -2.69 13.21 -4.90
CA VAL A 150 -3.32 11.89 -5.05
C VAL A 150 -3.69 11.66 -6.51
N VAL A 151 -3.33 10.51 -7.03
CA VAL A 151 -3.66 10.07 -8.39
C VAL A 151 -4.41 8.75 -8.32
N THR A 152 -5.52 8.65 -9.05
CA THR A 152 -6.22 7.39 -9.28
C THR A 152 -6.27 7.12 -10.79
N ASP A 153 -5.80 5.95 -11.19
CA ASP A 153 -5.87 5.44 -12.57
C ASP A 153 -6.34 3.99 -12.56
N GLY A 154 -7.54 3.76 -13.07
CA GLY A 154 -8.19 2.47 -12.98
C GLY A 154 -8.38 2.02 -11.53
N ASN A 155 -7.82 0.87 -11.18
CA ASN A 155 -7.89 0.32 -9.84
C ASN A 155 -6.71 0.73 -8.93
N LEU A 156 -5.79 1.60 -9.38
CA LEU A 156 -4.63 2.04 -8.62
C LEU A 156 -4.80 3.48 -8.13
N THR A 157 -4.63 3.69 -6.82
CA THR A 157 -4.54 5.02 -6.19
C THR A 157 -3.16 5.19 -5.57
N THR A 158 -2.49 6.31 -5.87
CA THR A 158 -1.15 6.61 -5.35
C THR A 158 -1.07 8.00 -4.74
N SER A 159 -0.15 8.19 -3.79
CA SER A 159 0.14 9.45 -3.11
C SER A 159 1.63 9.58 -2.81
N ARG A 160 2.11 10.75 -2.36
CA ARG A 160 3.54 11.09 -2.36
C ARG A 160 4.25 10.88 -1.02
N SER A 161 3.62 11.31 0.08
CA SER A 161 4.31 11.47 1.37
C SER A 161 3.29 11.64 2.52
N PRO A 162 3.75 11.65 3.80
CA PRO A 162 2.86 11.83 4.94
C PRO A 162 1.97 13.07 4.90
N GLU A 163 2.43 14.15 4.30
CA GLU A 163 1.65 15.38 4.17
C GLU A 163 0.37 15.20 3.34
N ASP A 164 0.36 14.22 2.45
CA ASP A 164 -0.76 13.92 1.57
C ASP A 164 -1.77 12.92 2.20
N ILE A 165 -1.49 12.37 3.38
CA ILE A 165 -2.32 11.34 4.02
C ILE A 165 -3.79 11.73 4.14
N PRO A 166 -4.17 12.96 4.51
CA PRO A 166 -5.59 13.34 4.59
C PRO A 166 -6.34 13.15 3.26
N ALA A 167 -5.78 13.64 2.17
CA ALA A 167 -6.37 13.50 0.83
C ALA A 167 -6.30 12.05 0.32
N PHE A 168 -5.21 11.33 0.63
CA PHE A 168 -5.06 9.92 0.33
C PHE A 168 -6.12 9.07 1.03
N ASN A 169 -6.35 9.30 2.33
CA ASN A 169 -7.36 8.58 3.11
C ASN A 169 -8.77 8.80 2.56
N GLU A 170 -9.14 10.04 2.25
CA GLU A 170 -10.43 10.34 1.63
C GLU A 170 -10.61 9.58 0.31
N ARG A 171 -9.58 9.56 -0.52
CA ARG A 171 -9.60 8.89 -1.82
C ARG A 171 -9.70 7.37 -1.69
N ILE A 172 -8.89 6.73 -0.85
CA ILE A 172 -8.91 5.27 -0.71
C ILE A 172 -10.22 4.76 -0.09
N ILE A 173 -10.82 5.50 0.85
CA ILE A 173 -12.15 5.17 1.37
C ILE A 173 -13.17 5.12 0.24
N LYS A 174 -13.15 6.10 -0.66
CA LYS A 174 -14.03 6.16 -1.83
C LYS A 174 -13.76 5.01 -2.81
N GLU A 175 -12.50 4.76 -3.15
CA GLU A 175 -12.13 3.74 -4.14
C GLU A 175 -12.40 2.32 -3.61
N PHE A 176 -12.11 2.06 -2.34
CA PHE A 176 -12.33 0.75 -1.71
C PHE A 176 -13.79 0.46 -1.41
N SER A 177 -14.66 1.46 -1.47
CA SER A 177 -16.11 1.29 -1.29
C SER A 177 -16.84 0.80 -2.56
N LYS A 178 -16.18 0.84 -3.68
CA LYS A 178 -16.72 0.34 -4.95
C LYS A 178 -16.72 -1.20 -4.96
#